data_a0fd2c1c9e9bc2da59c808b6ae0bdcdc
#
_entry.id   a0fd2c1c9e9bc2da59c808b6ae0bdcdc
#
_cell.length_a   1.000
_cell.length_b   1.000
_cell.length_c   1.000
_cell.angle_alpha   90.00
_cell.angle_beta   90.00
_cell.angle_gamma   90.00
#
_symmetry.space_group_name_H-M   'P 1'
#
loop_
_entity.id
_entity.type
_entity.pdbx_description
1 polymer ?
#
loop_
_entity_poly.entity_id
_entity_poly.type
_entity_poly.pdbx_seq_one_letter_code
_entity_poly.pdbx_strand_id
1 'polypeptide(L)'
;MLVTCSGTIGKTTYVSDTLDNKIFSHDLLRISCKESTDAGYLYAYIKSDIGNKMLTTNQYGAVVSHIEASHLHEIPIPYPEESIRIEISRRIEDSFSLRDRANQLWDEAMDLLYCSLGLDDFWEFKCKAIDQNVNTFSVKLSNLAGRVDASYHNKLATAIIKKIYESGAVIEPLGSTSLSDKIFLPQRFKRVYVSKGQ
;
A
#
# COMPACT_ATOMS: atom_id res chain seq x y z
N MET A 1 8.55 16.52 0.30
CA MET A 1 8.47 15.16 0.89
C MET A 1 7.77 15.18 2.23
N LEU A 2 7.31 14.03 2.70
CA LEU A 2 6.64 13.86 3.99
C LEU A 2 7.45 12.89 4.86
N VAL A 3 7.46 13.15 6.17
CA VAL A 3 8.17 12.34 7.18
C VAL A 3 7.24 12.08 8.35
N THR A 4 7.12 10.82 8.79
CA THR A 4 6.32 10.49 9.98
C THR A 4 6.98 11.03 11.23
N CYS A 5 6.21 11.75 12.07
CA CYS A 5 6.71 12.41 13.27
C CYS A 5 6.16 11.83 14.58
N SER A 6 5.23 10.89 14.51
CA SER A 6 4.62 10.25 15.69
C SER A 6 4.45 8.75 15.48
N GLY A 7 4.59 7.97 16.55
CA GLY A 7 4.46 6.51 16.51
C GLY A 7 5.62 5.83 15.76
N THR A 8 5.42 5.48 14.51
CA THR A 8 6.51 4.93 13.67
C THR A 8 7.27 6.07 13.00
N ILE A 9 8.34 6.51 13.64
CA ILE A 9 9.15 7.65 13.19
C ILE A 9 10.07 7.26 12.03
N GLY A 10 10.40 8.24 11.17
CA GLY A 10 11.43 8.14 10.15
C GLY A 10 10.99 7.47 8.85
N LYS A 11 9.70 7.11 8.72
CA LYS A 11 9.17 6.76 7.40
C LYS A 11 9.08 8.03 6.56
N THR A 12 9.68 7.99 5.39
CA THR A 12 9.70 9.11 4.46
C THR A 12 9.08 8.72 3.13
N THR A 13 8.37 9.65 2.51
CA THR A 13 7.87 9.51 1.15
C THR A 13 8.14 10.77 0.32
N TYR A 14 8.49 10.56 -0.92
CA TYR A 14 8.48 11.61 -1.94
C TYR A 14 7.03 11.89 -2.32
N VAL A 15 6.67 13.15 -2.54
CA VAL A 15 5.34 13.52 -3.00
C VAL A 15 5.37 13.56 -4.53
N SER A 16 4.82 12.53 -5.14
CA SER A 16 4.61 12.44 -6.58
C SER A 16 3.22 12.97 -6.95
N ASP A 17 2.91 13.01 -8.23
CA ASP A 17 1.64 13.56 -8.74
C ASP A 17 0.40 12.87 -8.15
N THR A 18 0.48 11.56 -7.87
CA THR A 18 -0.63 10.82 -7.25
C THR A 18 -0.90 11.23 -5.81
N LEU A 19 0.08 11.79 -5.12
CA LEU A 19 -0.02 12.28 -3.75
C LEU A 19 -0.28 13.80 -3.67
N ASP A 20 -0.19 14.49 -4.78
CA ASP A 20 -0.49 15.93 -4.81
C ASP A 20 -1.98 16.16 -4.52
N ASN A 21 -2.28 17.27 -3.87
CA ASN A 21 -3.64 17.64 -3.46
C ASN A 21 -4.37 16.63 -2.56
N LYS A 22 -3.64 15.71 -1.89
CA LYS A 22 -4.21 14.81 -0.88
C LYS A 22 -4.11 15.41 0.52
N ILE A 23 -5.09 15.04 1.35
CA ILE A 23 -5.10 15.40 2.78
C ILE A 23 -4.38 14.30 3.55
N PHE A 24 -3.45 14.70 4.42
CA PHE A 24 -2.68 13.80 5.26
C PHE A 24 -2.93 14.06 6.75
N SER A 25 -2.60 13.08 7.59
CA SER A 25 -2.65 13.22 9.04
C SER A 25 -1.69 14.32 9.52
N HIS A 26 -2.00 14.91 10.67
CA HIS A 26 -1.12 15.84 11.38
C HIS A 26 0.17 15.18 11.92
N ASP A 27 0.24 13.85 11.94
CA ASP A 27 1.44 13.10 12.35
C ASP A 27 2.55 13.03 11.28
N LEU A 28 2.50 13.96 10.33
CA LEU A 28 3.47 14.07 9.24
C LEU A 28 4.10 15.47 9.22
N LEU A 29 5.42 15.52 9.18
CA LEU A 29 6.16 16.73 8.86
C LEU A 29 6.31 16.86 7.34
N ARG A 30 6.10 18.06 6.84
CA ARG A 30 6.28 18.41 5.43
C ARG A 30 7.61 19.16 5.24
N ILE A 31 8.44 18.64 4.36
CA ILE A 31 9.69 19.28 3.95
C ILE A 31 9.53 19.75 2.51
N SER A 32 9.72 21.05 2.29
CA SER A 32 9.76 21.68 0.96
C SER A 32 11.17 22.16 0.68
N CYS A 33 11.71 21.83 -0.48
CA CYS A 33 13.01 22.30 -0.93
C CYS A 33 12.87 23.70 -1.56
N LYS A 34 13.93 24.50 -1.52
CA LYS A 34 13.98 25.77 -2.23
C LYS A 34 14.05 25.52 -3.74
N GLU A 35 14.95 24.64 -4.14
CA GLU A 35 15.10 24.20 -5.51
C GLU A 35 14.45 22.83 -5.69
N SER A 36 13.60 22.70 -6.70
CA SER A 36 12.96 21.43 -7.03
C SER A 36 13.96 20.33 -7.39
N THR A 37 15.07 20.72 -8.01
CA THR A 37 16.17 19.84 -8.39
C THR A 37 16.84 19.13 -7.21
N ASP A 38 16.73 19.68 -6.00
CA ASP A 38 17.30 19.06 -4.79
C ASP A 38 16.34 18.13 -4.06
N ALA A 39 15.06 18.12 -4.43
CA ALA A 39 14.03 17.39 -3.70
C ALA A 39 14.26 15.87 -3.70
N GLY A 40 14.62 15.31 -4.85
CA GLY A 40 14.93 13.88 -4.98
C GLY A 40 16.22 13.50 -4.25
N TYR A 41 17.25 14.34 -4.33
CA TYR A 41 18.49 14.14 -3.58
C TYR A 41 18.25 14.12 -2.07
N LEU A 42 17.54 15.13 -1.55
CA LEU A 42 17.22 15.21 -0.13
C LEU A 42 16.38 14.00 0.32
N TYR A 43 15.41 13.59 -0.49
CA TYR A 43 14.65 12.37 -0.21
C TYR A 43 15.55 11.14 -0.16
N ALA A 44 16.45 10.96 -1.15
CA ALA A 44 17.39 9.84 -1.18
C ALA A 44 18.28 9.79 0.06
N TYR A 45 18.81 10.95 0.47
CA TYR A 45 19.63 11.03 1.67
C TYR A 45 18.86 10.68 2.93
N ILE A 46 17.72 11.30 3.18
CA ILE A 46 16.89 11.03 4.38
C ILE A 46 16.41 9.59 4.41
N LYS A 47 16.14 8.99 3.25
CA LYS A 47 15.70 7.59 3.11
C LYS A 47 16.83 6.59 3.28
N SER A 48 18.08 6.98 3.09
CA SER A 48 19.25 6.12 3.30
C SER A 48 19.38 5.71 4.78
N ASP A 49 20.13 4.64 5.05
CA ASP A 49 20.39 4.20 6.42
C ASP A 49 21.06 5.29 7.28
N ILE A 50 21.92 6.09 6.65
CA ILE A 50 22.60 7.21 7.32
C ILE A 50 21.59 8.30 7.70
N GLY A 51 20.86 8.83 6.73
CA GLY A 51 19.88 9.89 6.96
C GLY A 51 18.75 9.46 7.88
N ASN A 52 18.24 8.24 7.73
CA ASN A 52 17.22 7.70 8.60
C ASN A 52 17.71 7.53 10.03
N LYS A 53 18.98 7.12 10.23
CA LYS A 53 19.57 7.04 11.56
C LYS A 53 19.67 8.42 12.21
N MET A 54 20.10 9.44 11.47
CA MET A 54 20.15 10.83 11.98
C MET A 54 18.75 11.32 12.35
N LEU A 55 17.75 11.06 11.48
CA LEU A 55 16.37 11.44 11.72
C LEU A 55 15.79 10.82 13.00
N THR A 56 16.10 9.54 13.28
CA THR A 56 15.55 8.80 14.42
C THR A 56 16.36 8.97 15.72
N THR A 57 17.54 9.57 15.66
CA THR A 57 18.39 9.76 16.87
C THR A 57 17.79 10.80 17.82
N ASN A 58 17.11 11.82 17.30
CA ASN A 58 16.57 12.93 18.08
C ASN A 58 15.11 12.68 18.56
N GLN A 59 14.65 11.43 18.51
CA GLN A 59 13.30 11.10 18.98
C GLN A 59 13.20 11.23 20.52
N TYR A 60 12.04 11.62 20.99
CA TYR A 60 11.67 11.69 22.40
C TYR A 60 10.31 11.05 22.65
N GLY A 61 9.96 10.84 23.93
CA GLY A 61 8.71 10.22 24.36
C GLY A 61 8.92 8.81 24.94
N ALA A 62 8.29 8.55 26.08
CA ALA A 62 8.46 7.29 26.81
C ALA A 62 7.55 6.17 26.29
N VAL A 63 6.36 6.50 25.79
CA VAL A 63 5.34 5.53 25.32
C VAL A 63 5.15 5.64 23.82
N VAL A 64 5.03 6.86 23.31
CA VAL A 64 4.95 7.14 21.86
C VAL A 64 6.12 8.05 21.50
N SER A 65 6.95 7.59 20.60
CA SER A 65 8.08 8.38 20.12
C SER A 65 7.61 9.51 19.20
N HIS A 66 8.23 10.68 19.35
CA HIS A 66 7.94 11.88 18.55
C HIS A 66 9.22 12.54 18.04
N ILE A 67 9.10 13.23 16.92
CA ILE A 67 10.09 14.20 16.43
C ILE A 67 9.36 15.48 16.03
N GLU A 68 10.06 16.60 16.11
CA GLU A 68 9.55 17.92 15.75
C GLU A 68 10.34 18.53 14.59
N ALA A 69 9.82 19.58 13.99
CA ALA A 69 10.49 20.28 12.89
C ALA A 69 11.88 20.81 13.31
N SER A 70 12.04 21.25 14.56
CA SER A 70 13.32 21.69 15.12
C SER A 70 14.41 20.63 15.03
N HIS A 71 14.06 19.35 15.28
CA HIS A 71 14.99 18.23 15.20
C HIS A 71 15.47 17.96 13.76
N LEU A 72 14.63 18.26 12.76
CA LEU A 72 15.01 18.12 11.36
C LEU A 72 15.99 19.22 10.91
N HIS A 73 15.89 20.41 11.48
CA HIS A 73 16.77 21.54 11.15
C HIS A 73 18.26 21.26 11.46
N GLU A 74 18.53 20.39 12.44
CA GLU A 74 19.88 20.07 12.90
C GLU A 74 20.54 18.91 12.15
N ILE A 75 19.80 18.24 11.24
CA ILE A 75 20.34 17.09 10.51
C ILE A 75 21.39 17.57 9.51
N PRO A 76 22.65 17.12 9.63
CA PRO A 76 23.69 17.49 8.68
C PRO A 76 23.44 16.81 7.34
N ILE A 77 23.28 17.61 6.28
CA ILE A 77 23.07 17.13 4.92
C ILE A 77 24.36 17.36 4.13
N PRO A 78 25.04 16.31 3.65
CA PRO A 78 26.12 16.50 2.67
C PRO A 78 25.60 17.24 1.45
N TYR A 79 26.40 18.14 0.89
CA TYR A 79 25.99 18.94 -0.26
C TYR A 79 27.02 18.80 -1.39
N PRO A 80 27.00 17.69 -2.15
CA PRO A 80 27.93 17.44 -3.24
C PRO A 80 27.68 18.38 -4.43
N GLU A 81 28.50 18.26 -5.46
CA GLU A 81 28.35 19.00 -6.71
C GLU A 81 26.94 18.90 -7.28
N GLU A 82 26.47 19.95 -7.92
CA GLU A 82 25.14 20.09 -8.48
C GLU A 82 24.79 18.94 -9.45
N SER A 83 25.73 18.56 -10.30
CA SER A 83 25.59 17.45 -11.25
C SER A 83 25.20 16.13 -10.58
N ILE A 84 25.80 15.83 -9.43
CA ILE A 84 25.52 14.62 -8.66
C ILE A 84 24.14 14.71 -8.03
N ARG A 85 23.77 15.87 -7.47
CA ARG A 85 22.45 16.08 -6.86
C ARG A 85 21.33 15.98 -7.90
N ILE A 86 21.50 16.56 -9.05
CA ILE A 86 20.55 16.47 -10.18
C ILE A 86 20.40 15.01 -10.63
N GLU A 87 21.49 14.28 -10.82
CA GLU A 87 21.43 12.90 -11.27
C GLU A 87 20.72 11.98 -10.26
N ILE A 88 20.97 12.16 -8.97
CA ILE A 88 20.26 11.44 -7.91
C ILE A 88 18.77 11.81 -7.92
N SER A 89 18.45 13.10 -8.00
CA SER A 89 17.07 13.58 -8.03
C SER A 89 16.28 12.98 -9.20
N ARG A 90 16.87 13.03 -10.41
CA ARG A 90 16.27 12.44 -11.59
C ARG A 90 15.95 10.96 -11.43
N ARG A 91 16.87 10.17 -10.85
CA ARG A 91 16.62 8.73 -10.59
C ARG A 91 15.50 8.50 -9.59
N ILE A 92 15.39 9.35 -8.60
CA ILE A 92 14.27 9.26 -7.61
C ILE A 92 12.95 9.61 -8.29
N GLU A 93 12.90 10.70 -9.07
CA GLU A 93 11.72 11.12 -9.83
C GLU A 93 11.26 10.04 -10.80
N ASP A 94 12.19 9.49 -11.60
CA ASP A 94 11.90 8.37 -12.50
C ASP A 94 11.31 7.15 -11.74
N SER A 95 11.87 6.83 -10.58
CA SER A 95 11.40 5.72 -9.74
C SER A 95 9.96 5.94 -9.25
N PHE A 96 9.61 7.16 -8.86
CA PHE A 96 8.25 7.48 -8.42
C PHE A 96 7.28 7.56 -9.60
N SER A 97 7.68 8.13 -10.73
CA SER A 97 6.88 8.14 -11.96
C SER A 97 6.53 6.72 -12.42
N LEU A 98 7.50 5.80 -12.42
CA LEU A 98 7.27 4.39 -12.75
C LEU A 98 6.32 3.72 -11.75
N ARG A 99 6.41 4.06 -10.47
CA ARG A 99 5.49 3.56 -9.45
C ARG A 99 4.07 4.07 -9.62
N ASP A 100 3.92 5.35 -9.91
CA ASP A 100 2.63 5.97 -10.19
C ASP A 100 2.00 5.33 -11.44
N ARG A 101 2.79 5.10 -12.50
CA ARG A 101 2.31 4.39 -13.68
C ARG A 101 1.90 2.94 -13.39
N ALA A 102 2.64 2.24 -12.53
CA ALA A 102 2.29 0.89 -12.11
C ALA A 102 0.97 0.85 -11.33
N ASN A 103 0.75 1.82 -10.42
CA ASN A 103 -0.51 1.95 -9.70
C ASN A 103 -1.67 2.24 -10.66
N GLN A 104 -1.49 3.16 -11.59
CA GLN A 104 -2.50 3.48 -12.60
C GLN A 104 -2.88 2.25 -13.44
N LEU A 105 -1.90 1.48 -13.91
CA LEU A 105 -2.16 0.26 -14.67
C LEU A 105 -2.92 -0.78 -13.83
N TRP A 106 -2.63 -0.84 -12.54
CA TRP A 106 -3.38 -1.70 -11.63
C TRP A 106 -4.83 -1.27 -11.51
N ASP A 107 -5.08 0.03 -11.33
CA ASP A 107 -6.44 0.56 -11.23
C ASP A 107 -7.21 0.33 -12.55
N GLU A 108 -6.60 0.61 -13.71
CA GLU A 108 -7.16 0.32 -15.03
C GLU A 108 -7.53 -1.17 -15.19
N ALA A 109 -6.67 -2.08 -14.72
CA ALA A 109 -6.94 -3.52 -14.77
C ALA A 109 -8.10 -3.92 -13.84
N MET A 110 -8.20 -3.32 -12.65
CA MET A 110 -9.32 -3.57 -11.74
C MET A 110 -10.64 -3.04 -12.31
N ASP A 111 -10.63 -1.86 -12.92
CA ASP A 111 -11.83 -1.28 -13.56
C ASP A 111 -12.32 -2.18 -14.70
N LEU A 112 -11.41 -2.66 -15.55
CA LEU A 112 -11.77 -3.62 -16.61
C LEU A 112 -12.36 -4.91 -16.04
N LEU A 113 -11.77 -5.44 -14.97
CA LEU A 113 -12.29 -6.64 -14.30
C LEU A 113 -13.70 -6.40 -13.75
N TYR A 114 -13.88 -5.32 -12.99
CA TYR A 114 -15.18 -5.02 -12.40
C TYR A 114 -16.24 -4.74 -13.47
N CYS A 115 -15.92 -4.00 -14.51
CA CYS A 115 -16.79 -3.78 -15.65
C CYS A 115 -17.21 -5.10 -16.30
N SER A 116 -16.28 -6.01 -16.55
CA SER A 116 -16.56 -7.33 -17.15
C SER A 116 -17.49 -8.21 -16.30
N LEU A 117 -17.53 -7.97 -15.00
CA LEU A 117 -18.39 -8.69 -14.04
C LEU A 117 -19.69 -7.94 -13.73
N GLY A 118 -19.93 -6.77 -14.35
CA GLY A 118 -21.06 -5.89 -14.04
C GLY A 118 -21.02 -5.35 -12.60
N LEU A 119 -19.82 -5.06 -12.12
CA LEU A 119 -19.53 -4.52 -10.79
C LEU A 119 -18.86 -3.14 -10.88
N ASP A 120 -19.23 -2.35 -11.90
CA ASP A 120 -18.63 -1.04 -12.23
C ASP A 120 -18.57 -0.10 -11.02
N ASP A 121 -19.58 -0.13 -10.15
CA ASP A 121 -19.53 0.54 -8.84
C ASP A 121 -19.49 -0.50 -7.72
N PHE A 122 -18.31 -1.08 -7.52
CA PHE A 122 -18.12 -2.08 -6.46
C PHE A 122 -18.39 -1.51 -5.06
N TRP A 123 -18.13 -0.22 -4.84
CA TRP A 123 -18.39 0.41 -3.55
C TRP A 123 -19.89 0.50 -3.26
N GLU A 124 -20.67 0.98 -4.21
CA GLU A 124 -22.14 1.01 -4.09
C GLU A 124 -22.72 -0.39 -3.92
N PHE A 125 -22.23 -1.34 -4.72
CA PHE A 125 -22.61 -2.76 -4.59
C PHE A 125 -22.30 -3.30 -3.19
N LYS A 126 -21.12 -3.04 -2.66
CA LYS A 126 -20.71 -3.43 -1.32
C LYS A 126 -21.62 -2.81 -0.25
N CYS A 127 -21.93 -1.52 -0.34
CA CYS A 127 -22.82 -0.84 0.60
C CYS A 127 -24.24 -1.43 0.58
N LYS A 128 -24.74 -1.81 -0.58
CA LYS A 128 -26.06 -2.46 -0.72
C LYS A 128 -26.06 -3.90 -0.20
N ALA A 129 -24.96 -4.63 -0.38
CA ALA A 129 -24.85 -6.04 0.05
C ALA A 129 -24.66 -6.19 1.56
N ILE A 130 -24.07 -5.18 2.22
CA ILE A 130 -23.81 -5.18 3.67
C ILE A 130 -24.75 -4.16 4.31
N ASP A 131 -25.75 -4.64 5.04
CA ASP A 131 -26.47 -3.79 5.99
C ASP A 131 -25.53 -3.45 7.16
N GLN A 132 -25.04 -2.22 7.18
CA GLN A 132 -24.04 -1.75 8.14
C GLN A 132 -24.50 -1.77 9.61
N ASN A 133 -25.81 -1.92 9.84
CA ASN A 133 -26.40 -1.90 11.18
C ASN A 133 -26.67 -3.30 11.75
N VAL A 134 -26.43 -4.37 11.01
CA VAL A 134 -26.76 -5.73 11.43
C VAL A 134 -25.52 -6.62 11.46
N ASN A 135 -25.03 -6.88 12.67
CA ASN A 135 -23.93 -7.83 12.91
C ASN A 135 -24.35 -9.30 12.89
N THR A 136 -25.64 -9.58 12.63
CA THR A 136 -26.20 -10.95 12.62
C THR A 136 -26.87 -11.23 11.28
N PHE A 137 -26.86 -12.49 10.86
CA PHE A 137 -27.58 -12.96 9.68
C PHE A 137 -28.01 -14.41 9.86
N SER A 138 -29.02 -14.82 9.10
CA SER A 138 -29.50 -16.18 9.10
C SER A 138 -29.11 -16.88 7.81
N VAL A 139 -28.75 -18.15 7.91
CA VAL A 139 -28.45 -19.03 6.78
C VAL A 139 -29.43 -20.18 6.79
N LYS A 140 -30.04 -20.52 5.67
CA LYS A 140 -30.91 -21.70 5.56
C LYS A 140 -30.08 -22.97 5.75
N LEU A 141 -30.62 -23.97 6.46
CA LEU A 141 -29.94 -25.22 6.70
C LEU A 141 -29.47 -25.90 5.38
N SER A 142 -30.28 -25.80 4.33
CA SER A 142 -29.92 -26.28 3.00
C SER A 142 -28.65 -25.62 2.39
N ASN A 143 -28.30 -24.45 2.86
CA ASN A 143 -27.19 -23.67 2.32
C ASN A 143 -25.92 -23.75 3.19
N LEU A 144 -25.95 -24.53 4.28
CA LEU A 144 -24.80 -24.64 5.18
C LEU A 144 -23.59 -25.34 4.55
N ALA A 145 -23.80 -26.16 3.52
CA ALA A 145 -22.71 -26.87 2.82
C ALA A 145 -21.74 -27.61 3.77
N GLY A 146 -22.27 -28.10 4.92
CA GLY A 146 -21.45 -28.73 5.96
C GLY A 146 -20.60 -27.79 6.82
N ARG A 147 -20.78 -26.47 6.68
CA ARG A 147 -20.02 -25.45 7.43
C ARG A 147 -20.94 -24.52 8.19
N VAL A 148 -20.59 -24.25 9.46
CA VAL A 148 -21.34 -23.37 10.38
C VAL A 148 -20.60 -22.07 10.72
N ASP A 149 -19.40 -21.88 10.19
CA ASP A 149 -18.59 -20.71 10.46
C ASP A 149 -19.14 -19.46 9.74
N ALA A 150 -19.34 -18.40 10.48
CA ALA A 150 -19.91 -17.15 9.96
C ALA A 150 -19.09 -16.52 8.83
N SER A 151 -17.78 -16.67 8.85
CA SER A 151 -16.88 -16.15 7.81
C SER A 151 -17.12 -16.81 6.44
N TYR A 152 -17.48 -18.09 6.42
CA TYR A 152 -17.85 -18.81 5.19
C TYR A 152 -19.15 -18.27 4.58
N HIS A 153 -20.12 -17.92 5.44
CA HIS A 153 -21.43 -17.43 5.04
C HIS A 153 -21.50 -15.90 4.94
N ASN A 154 -20.39 -15.25 4.67
CA ASN A 154 -20.31 -13.79 4.51
C ASN A 154 -21.28 -13.32 3.41
N LYS A 155 -22.19 -12.39 3.76
CA LYS A 155 -23.22 -11.87 2.85
C LYS A 155 -22.62 -11.23 1.60
N LEU A 156 -21.53 -10.45 1.76
CA LEU A 156 -20.86 -9.83 0.63
C LEU A 156 -20.28 -10.87 -0.32
N ALA A 157 -19.61 -11.90 0.21
CA ALA A 157 -19.07 -12.98 -0.61
C ALA A 157 -20.18 -13.71 -1.37
N THR A 158 -21.29 -14.00 -0.71
CA THR A 158 -22.47 -14.62 -1.36
C THR A 158 -23.05 -13.73 -2.46
N ALA A 159 -23.16 -12.42 -2.23
CA ALA A 159 -23.64 -11.47 -3.22
C ALA A 159 -22.69 -11.33 -4.43
N ILE A 160 -21.38 -11.32 -4.18
CA ILE A 160 -20.36 -11.31 -5.24
C ILE A 160 -20.45 -12.58 -6.09
N ILE A 161 -20.48 -13.74 -5.46
CA ILE A 161 -20.60 -15.03 -6.16
C ILE A 161 -21.86 -15.04 -7.04
N LYS A 162 -23.01 -14.62 -6.50
CA LYS A 162 -24.24 -14.50 -7.27
C LYS A 162 -24.04 -13.59 -8.49
N LYS A 163 -23.45 -12.42 -8.31
CA LYS A 163 -23.20 -11.45 -9.39
C LYS A 163 -22.29 -12.00 -10.48
N ILE A 164 -21.25 -12.73 -10.08
CA ILE A 164 -20.33 -13.41 -11.02
C ILE A 164 -21.11 -14.41 -11.88
N TYR A 165 -21.99 -15.24 -11.29
CA TYR A 165 -22.81 -16.17 -12.04
C TYR A 165 -23.83 -15.48 -12.96
N GLU A 166 -24.29 -14.28 -12.61
CA GLU A 166 -25.24 -13.48 -13.40
C GLU A 166 -24.54 -12.65 -14.51
N SER A 167 -23.22 -12.52 -14.48
CA SER A 167 -22.46 -11.73 -15.47
C SER A 167 -22.48 -12.32 -16.89
N GLY A 168 -22.82 -13.59 -17.04
CA GLY A 168 -22.73 -14.31 -18.30
C GLY A 168 -21.31 -14.77 -18.68
N ALA A 169 -20.33 -14.48 -17.84
CA ALA A 169 -18.95 -14.94 -18.06
C ALA A 169 -18.87 -16.46 -17.90
N VAL A 170 -17.96 -17.10 -18.62
CA VAL A 170 -17.60 -18.50 -18.40
C VAL A 170 -16.87 -18.62 -17.06
N ILE A 171 -17.37 -19.46 -16.17
CA ILE A 171 -16.84 -19.63 -14.83
C ILE A 171 -16.09 -20.94 -14.75
N GLU A 172 -14.80 -20.84 -14.44
CA GLU A 172 -13.91 -21.99 -14.26
C GLU A 172 -13.39 -22.04 -12.82
N PRO A 173 -13.36 -23.20 -12.18
CA PRO A 173 -12.70 -23.34 -10.89
C PRO A 173 -11.21 -23.02 -10.99
N LEU A 174 -10.63 -22.36 -9.98
CA LEU A 174 -9.21 -22.02 -9.96
C LEU A 174 -8.30 -23.26 -10.16
N GLY A 175 -8.74 -24.42 -9.69
CA GLY A 175 -8.03 -25.70 -9.88
C GLY A 175 -8.26 -26.39 -11.23
N SER A 176 -9.01 -25.75 -12.14
CA SER A 176 -9.16 -26.24 -13.51
C SER A 176 -7.82 -26.22 -14.24
N THR A 177 -7.54 -27.27 -15.04
CA THR A 177 -6.31 -27.38 -15.83
C THR A 177 -6.22 -26.30 -16.93
N SER A 178 -7.32 -25.63 -17.24
CA SER A 178 -7.35 -24.48 -18.15
C SER A 178 -6.78 -23.22 -17.52
N LEU A 179 -6.77 -23.11 -16.17
CA LEU A 179 -6.34 -21.93 -15.43
C LEU A 179 -5.07 -22.12 -14.62
N SER A 180 -4.85 -23.31 -14.05
CA SER A 180 -3.67 -23.54 -13.22
C SER A 180 -3.10 -24.95 -13.42
N ASP A 181 -1.79 -25.05 -13.61
CA ASP A 181 -1.10 -26.33 -13.69
C ASP A 181 -1.03 -27.01 -12.33
N LYS A 182 -0.82 -26.24 -11.27
CA LYS A 182 -0.61 -26.78 -9.94
C LYS A 182 -0.91 -25.76 -8.83
N ILE A 183 -1.72 -26.20 -7.88
CA ILE A 183 -1.93 -25.47 -6.61
C ILE A 183 -1.31 -26.31 -5.50
N PHE A 184 -0.28 -25.81 -4.83
CA PHE A 184 0.40 -26.55 -3.78
C PHE A 184 0.92 -25.64 -2.66
N LEU A 185 1.00 -26.21 -1.46
CA LEU A 185 1.69 -25.58 -0.35
C LEU A 185 3.18 -26.02 -0.39
N PRO A 186 4.12 -25.08 -0.57
CA PRO A 186 5.54 -25.44 -0.54
C PRO A 186 5.90 -26.05 0.83
N GLN A 187 6.75 -27.06 0.82
CA GLN A 187 7.22 -27.70 2.05
C GLN A 187 7.96 -26.67 2.91
N ARG A 188 7.77 -26.78 4.23
CA ARG A 188 8.55 -25.99 5.19
C ARG A 188 10.00 -26.47 5.14
N PHE A 189 10.92 -25.55 4.83
CA PHE A 189 12.35 -25.80 4.92
C PHE A 189 12.94 -25.12 6.15
N LYS A 190 14.01 -25.69 6.66
CA LYS A 190 14.73 -25.13 7.81
C LYS A 190 15.27 -23.75 7.44
N ARG A 191 14.96 -22.75 8.26
CA ARG A 191 15.53 -21.40 8.11
C ARG A 191 17.03 -21.47 8.39
N VAL A 192 17.82 -20.96 7.46
CA VAL A 192 19.27 -20.74 7.66
C VAL A 192 19.43 -19.23 7.87
N TYR A 193 19.89 -18.87 9.06
CA TYR A 193 20.19 -17.48 9.37
C TYR A 193 21.57 -17.16 8.84
N VAL A 194 21.69 -16.13 8.02
CA VAL A 194 22.95 -15.63 7.47
C VAL A 194 23.27 -14.30 8.10
N SER A 195 24.56 -13.99 8.26
CA SER A 195 25.04 -12.76 8.89
C SER A 195 24.74 -11.49 8.07
N LYS A 196 24.54 -11.65 6.77
CA LYS A 196 24.07 -10.59 5.85
C LYS A 196 22.91 -11.15 5.06
N GLY A 197 21.79 -10.38 5.00
CA GLY A 197 20.67 -10.70 4.12
C GLY A 197 21.09 -10.66 2.66
N GLN A 198 20.46 -11.49 1.84
CA GLN A 198 20.51 -11.38 0.39
C GLN A 198 19.46 -10.35 -0.06
#